data_d3cca01fb80f32162f33285c93e706af
#
_entry.id   d3cca01fb80f32162f33285c93e706af
#
_cell.length_a   1.000
_cell.length_b   1.000
_cell.length_c   1.000
_cell.angle_alpha   90.00
_cell.angle_beta   90.00
_cell.angle_gamma   90.00
#
_symmetry.space_group_name_H-M   'P 1'
#
loop_
_entity.id
_entity.type
_entity.pdbx_description
1 polymer ?
#
loop_
_entity_poly.entity_id
_entity_poly.type
_entity_poly.pdbx_seq_one_letter_code
_entity_poly.pdbx_strand_id
1 'polypeptide(L)'
;EDVIRDIMNEKGITGFENLPINLSICTVDTLTTDECIFTTKEENLENEHIHYITGAPLETAVRASMSFPAIYTTCPYDKYNFIDGGSKDNLPVKILRDMGVGKVLAIGFDIMTYNPDAGLGGLIKVIWRALDVYSIDGTRESKKMADLAIDIKNENTQLFSMDSVDETIQEGYDAIMAHKDEILKVFGEQNSAE
;
A
#
# COMPACT_ATOMS: atom_id res chain seq x y z
N GLU A 1 -6.51 -5.26 -15.61
CA GLU A 1 -6.21 -6.65 -15.19
C GLU A 1 -5.31 -7.36 -16.21
N ASP A 2 -5.61 -7.32 -17.51
CA ASP A 2 -4.85 -8.05 -18.53
C ASP A 2 -3.35 -7.69 -18.52
N VAL A 3 -3.01 -6.40 -18.46
CA VAL A 3 -1.61 -5.94 -18.36
C VAL A 3 -0.92 -6.49 -17.12
N ILE A 4 -1.60 -6.51 -15.98
CA ILE A 4 -1.06 -7.06 -14.72
C ILE A 4 -0.82 -8.56 -14.88
N ARG A 5 -1.78 -9.28 -15.45
CA ARG A 5 -1.67 -10.71 -15.73
C ARG A 5 -0.52 -11.03 -16.68
N ASP A 6 -0.31 -10.23 -17.72
CA ASP A 6 0.79 -10.41 -18.67
C ASP A 6 2.15 -10.26 -17.97
N ILE A 7 2.31 -9.21 -17.14
CA ILE A 7 3.54 -9.01 -16.35
C ILE A 7 3.77 -10.17 -15.37
N MET A 8 2.72 -10.63 -14.70
CA MET A 8 2.80 -11.79 -13.80
C MET A 8 3.27 -13.04 -14.53
N ASN A 9 2.68 -13.32 -15.69
CA ASN A 9 3.03 -14.47 -16.53
C ASN A 9 4.50 -14.43 -16.97
N GLU A 10 5.01 -13.27 -17.37
CA GLU A 10 6.43 -13.08 -17.70
C GLU A 10 7.36 -13.40 -16.52
N LYS A 11 6.90 -13.18 -15.30
CA LYS A 11 7.64 -13.48 -14.05
C LYS A 11 7.38 -14.89 -13.51
N GLY A 12 6.53 -15.68 -14.17
CA GLY A 12 6.14 -17.02 -13.70
C GLY A 12 5.27 -17.00 -12.44
N ILE A 13 4.58 -15.87 -12.17
CA ILE A 13 3.66 -15.73 -11.04
C ILE A 13 2.26 -16.07 -11.54
N THR A 14 1.63 -17.09 -10.95
CA THR A 14 0.29 -17.55 -11.33
C THR A 14 -0.80 -17.11 -10.36
N GLY A 15 -0.42 -16.67 -9.16
CA GLY A 15 -1.35 -16.22 -8.12
C GLY A 15 -0.67 -16.08 -6.78
N PHE A 16 -1.46 -15.85 -5.74
CA PHE A 16 -0.96 -15.73 -4.36
C PHE A 16 -0.21 -16.99 -3.89
N GLU A 17 -0.63 -18.17 -4.35
CA GLU A 17 -0.09 -19.48 -3.94
C GLU A 17 1.35 -19.73 -4.41
N ASN A 18 1.80 -19.01 -5.45
CA ASN A 18 3.14 -19.16 -6.01
C ASN A 18 4.12 -18.07 -5.52
N LEU A 19 3.68 -17.21 -4.62
CA LEU A 19 4.55 -16.14 -4.12
C LEU A 19 5.58 -16.70 -3.13
N PRO A 20 6.86 -16.27 -3.22
CA PRO A 20 7.90 -16.72 -2.30
C PRO A 20 7.76 -16.16 -0.88
N ILE A 21 6.91 -15.14 -0.70
CA ILE A 21 6.63 -14.48 0.57
C ILE A 21 5.13 -14.32 0.75
N ASN A 22 4.68 -14.18 1.99
CA ASN A 22 3.30 -13.80 2.26
C ASN A 22 3.05 -12.37 1.78
N LEU A 23 1.95 -12.18 1.08
CA LEU A 23 1.52 -10.89 0.57
C LEU A 23 0.12 -10.57 1.08
N SER A 24 -0.08 -9.33 1.52
CA SER A 24 -1.39 -8.78 1.84
C SER A 24 -1.58 -7.48 1.06
N ILE A 25 -2.73 -7.33 0.42
CA ILE A 25 -3.07 -6.16 -0.41
C ILE A 25 -4.35 -5.54 0.16
N CYS A 26 -4.24 -4.28 0.60
CA CYS A 26 -5.32 -3.55 1.23
C CYS A 26 -6.24 -2.90 0.21
N THR A 27 -7.53 -2.98 0.47
CA THR A 27 -8.61 -2.38 -0.30
C THR A 27 -9.72 -1.92 0.64
N VAL A 28 -10.67 -1.14 0.13
CA VAL A 28 -11.87 -0.74 0.86
C VAL A 28 -13.11 -1.10 0.05
N ASP A 29 -14.07 -1.77 0.69
CA ASP A 29 -15.37 -2.01 0.07
C ASP A 29 -16.25 -0.77 0.16
N THR A 30 -16.72 -0.26 -0.98
CA THR A 30 -17.59 0.93 -1.03
C THR A 30 -19.01 0.69 -0.53
N LEU A 31 -19.44 -0.57 -0.40
CA LEU A 31 -20.79 -0.92 0.03
C LEU A 31 -20.93 -0.89 1.55
N THR A 32 -19.88 -1.34 2.26
CA THR A 32 -19.85 -1.43 3.72
C THR A 32 -18.94 -0.40 4.36
N THR A 33 -18.02 0.17 3.60
CA THR A 33 -16.88 0.98 4.06
C THR A 33 -15.85 0.21 4.87
N ASP A 34 -15.92 -1.10 4.89
CA ASP A 34 -14.98 -1.96 5.59
C ASP A 34 -13.66 -2.12 4.81
N GLU A 35 -12.62 -2.38 5.56
CA GLU A 35 -11.33 -2.72 5.01
C GLU A 35 -11.31 -4.18 4.57
N CYS A 36 -10.81 -4.44 3.37
CA CYS A 36 -10.72 -5.78 2.81
C CYS A 36 -9.28 -6.07 2.42
N ILE A 37 -8.74 -7.16 2.95
CA ILE A 37 -7.34 -7.54 2.79
C ILE A 37 -7.27 -8.82 1.96
N PHE A 38 -6.82 -8.72 0.72
CA PHE A 38 -6.46 -9.89 -0.06
C PHE A 38 -5.13 -10.44 0.47
N THR A 39 -5.09 -11.72 0.81
CA THR A 39 -3.93 -12.31 1.49
C THR A 39 -3.62 -13.74 1.03
N THR A 40 -2.33 -14.12 1.16
CA THR A 40 -1.86 -15.48 0.88
C THR A 40 -2.30 -16.51 1.90
N LYS A 41 -2.68 -16.09 3.11
CA LYS A 41 -3.08 -16.97 4.20
C LYS A 41 -4.49 -16.67 4.67
N GLU A 42 -5.21 -17.73 5.08
CA GLU A 42 -6.38 -17.55 5.93
C GLU A 42 -5.93 -16.96 7.28
N GLU A 43 -6.50 -15.83 7.63
CA GLU A 43 -6.31 -15.21 8.94
C GLU A 43 -7.63 -15.28 9.71
N ASN A 44 -7.62 -16.03 10.81
CA ASN A 44 -8.76 -16.15 11.72
C ASN A 44 -8.79 -14.96 12.71
N LEU A 45 -8.66 -13.76 12.16
CA LEU A 45 -8.73 -12.53 12.95
C LEU A 45 -10.17 -12.03 12.92
N GLU A 46 -10.86 -12.14 14.04
CA GLU A 46 -12.22 -11.61 14.18
C GLU A 46 -12.15 -10.09 14.33
N ASN A 47 -12.57 -9.40 13.27
CA ASN A 47 -12.77 -7.95 13.28
C ASN A 47 -14.02 -7.61 12.46
N GLU A 48 -14.94 -6.86 13.04
CA GLU A 48 -16.20 -6.50 12.39
C GLU A 48 -16.01 -5.64 11.14
N HIS A 49 -14.89 -4.92 11.04
CA HIS A 49 -14.60 -3.94 9.99
C HIS A 49 -13.38 -4.27 9.13
N ILE A 50 -12.83 -5.48 9.27
CA ILE A 50 -11.72 -5.96 8.44
C ILE A 50 -12.06 -7.37 7.94
N HIS A 51 -12.07 -7.54 6.63
CA HIS A 51 -12.36 -8.80 5.97
C HIS A 51 -11.12 -9.33 5.25
N TYR A 52 -10.71 -10.55 5.57
CA TYR A 52 -9.61 -11.23 4.89
C TYR A 52 -10.16 -12.08 3.75
N ILE A 53 -9.60 -11.89 2.55
CA ILE A 53 -10.03 -12.54 1.31
C ILE A 53 -8.88 -13.40 0.79
N THR A 54 -9.09 -14.70 0.71
CA THR A 54 -8.17 -15.67 0.13
C THR A 54 -8.71 -16.25 -1.16
N GLY A 55 -7.84 -16.82 -2.00
CA GLY A 55 -8.23 -17.50 -3.23
C GLY A 55 -8.70 -16.59 -4.37
N ALA A 56 -8.59 -15.27 -4.21
CA ALA A 56 -8.86 -14.33 -5.30
C ALA A 56 -7.67 -14.29 -6.29
N PRO A 57 -7.91 -14.01 -7.58
CA PRO A 57 -6.84 -13.76 -8.53
C PRO A 57 -5.96 -12.59 -8.08
N LEU A 58 -4.64 -12.74 -8.16
CA LEU A 58 -3.70 -11.70 -7.73
C LEU A 58 -3.85 -10.41 -8.56
N GLU A 59 -4.10 -10.53 -9.86
CA GLU A 59 -4.37 -9.38 -10.74
C GLU A 59 -5.63 -8.61 -10.33
N THR A 60 -6.65 -9.31 -9.80
CA THR A 60 -7.86 -8.66 -9.26
C THR A 60 -7.54 -7.89 -7.99
N ALA A 61 -6.78 -8.48 -7.06
CA ALA A 61 -6.36 -7.81 -5.84
C ALA A 61 -5.54 -6.54 -6.12
N VAL A 62 -4.57 -6.63 -7.03
CA VAL A 62 -3.78 -5.47 -7.47
C VAL A 62 -4.68 -4.42 -8.14
N ARG A 63 -5.59 -4.85 -9.04
CA ARG A 63 -6.54 -3.94 -9.70
C ARG A 63 -7.45 -3.24 -8.69
N ALA A 64 -7.93 -3.97 -7.69
CA ALA A 64 -8.78 -3.43 -6.62
C ALA A 64 -8.03 -2.34 -5.83
N SER A 65 -6.81 -2.64 -5.38
CA SER A 65 -5.96 -1.70 -4.62
C SER A 65 -5.50 -0.49 -5.45
N MET A 66 -5.49 -0.59 -6.78
CA MET A 66 -5.22 0.52 -7.69
C MET A 66 -6.46 1.34 -8.05
N SER A 67 -7.64 1.00 -7.54
CA SER A 67 -8.90 1.68 -7.88
C SER A 67 -9.02 3.03 -7.18
N PHE A 68 -8.08 3.93 -7.48
CA PHE A 68 -8.02 5.25 -6.87
C PHE A 68 -9.26 6.10 -7.21
N PRO A 69 -9.96 6.66 -6.19
CA PRO A 69 -11.17 7.44 -6.40
C PRO A 69 -10.98 8.61 -7.36
N ALA A 70 -11.98 8.86 -8.19
CA ALA A 70 -12.02 9.90 -9.23
C ALA A 70 -11.09 9.66 -10.45
N ILE A 71 -10.24 8.63 -10.45
CA ILE A 71 -9.38 8.27 -11.58
C ILE A 71 -9.81 6.95 -12.20
N TYR A 72 -10.00 5.95 -11.36
CA TYR A 72 -10.42 4.63 -11.81
C TYR A 72 -11.83 4.31 -11.32
N THR A 73 -12.51 3.48 -12.10
CA THR A 73 -13.76 2.86 -11.65
C THR A 73 -13.48 1.90 -10.51
N THR A 74 -14.45 1.69 -9.66
CA THR A 74 -14.41 0.64 -8.63
C THR A 74 -14.15 -0.74 -9.26
N CYS A 75 -13.62 -1.66 -8.47
CA CYS A 75 -13.33 -3.02 -8.89
C CYS A 75 -14.34 -3.99 -8.25
N PRO A 76 -15.36 -4.47 -8.97
CA PRO A 76 -16.29 -5.44 -8.43
C PRO A 76 -15.64 -6.83 -8.39
N TYR A 77 -15.78 -7.53 -7.26
CA TYR A 77 -15.38 -8.91 -7.10
C TYR A 77 -16.24 -9.60 -6.02
N ASP A 78 -16.84 -10.74 -6.36
CA ASP A 78 -17.79 -11.45 -5.52
C ASP A 78 -18.93 -10.52 -5.04
N LYS A 79 -19.13 -10.37 -3.76
CA LYS A 79 -20.14 -9.49 -3.14
C LYS A 79 -19.65 -8.06 -2.86
N TYR A 80 -18.40 -7.77 -3.13
CA TYR A 80 -17.73 -6.51 -2.82
C TYR A 80 -17.59 -5.60 -4.03
N ASN A 81 -17.37 -4.32 -3.76
CA ASN A 81 -17.05 -3.32 -4.79
C ASN A 81 -15.91 -2.41 -4.30
N PHE A 82 -14.69 -2.71 -4.70
CA PHE A 82 -13.48 -2.15 -4.11
C PHE A 82 -13.04 -0.82 -4.69
N ILE A 83 -12.43 -0.03 -3.80
CA ILE A 83 -11.54 1.09 -4.11
C ILE A 83 -10.19 0.89 -3.43
N ASP A 84 -9.24 1.76 -3.77
CA ASP A 84 -7.90 1.82 -3.21
C ASP A 84 -7.89 1.80 -1.68
N GLY A 85 -7.06 0.92 -1.10
CA GLY A 85 -6.92 0.76 0.34
C GLY A 85 -6.39 2.02 1.04
N GLY A 86 -5.58 2.82 0.35
CA GLY A 86 -5.08 4.11 0.85
C GLY A 86 -6.17 5.12 1.16
N SER A 87 -7.41 4.89 0.67
CA SER A 87 -8.57 5.71 1.04
C SER A 87 -8.94 5.59 2.53
N LYS A 88 -8.50 4.53 3.21
CA LYS A 88 -8.77 4.28 4.64
C LYS A 88 -7.50 4.08 5.46
N ASP A 89 -6.60 3.23 5.01
CA ASP A 89 -5.30 2.99 5.63
C ASP A 89 -4.18 3.01 4.58
N ASN A 90 -3.49 4.14 4.50
CA ASN A 90 -2.42 4.35 3.52
C ASN A 90 -1.07 3.73 3.97
N LEU A 91 -0.96 3.27 5.21
CA LEU A 91 0.24 2.64 5.76
C LEU A 91 -0.17 1.54 6.76
N PRO A 92 -0.55 0.34 6.29
CA PRO A 92 -1.28 -0.66 7.03
C PRO A 92 -0.41 -1.47 8.02
N VAL A 93 0.32 -0.77 8.89
CA VAL A 93 1.18 -1.37 9.93
C VAL A 93 0.35 -2.17 10.94
N LYS A 94 -0.83 -1.63 11.29
CA LYS A 94 -1.72 -2.31 12.23
C LYS A 94 -2.13 -3.70 11.73
N ILE A 95 -2.41 -3.85 10.45
CA ILE A 95 -2.76 -5.15 9.85
C ILE A 95 -1.64 -6.18 10.07
N LEU A 96 -0.39 -5.79 9.83
CA LEU A 96 0.75 -6.68 10.08
C LEU A 96 0.91 -7.02 11.56
N ARG A 97 0.66 -6.08 12.48
CA ARG A 97 0.69 -6.33 13.92
C ARG A 97 -0.42 -7.30 14.34
N ASP A 98 -1.62 -7.12 13.84
CA ASP A 98 -2.76 -8.02 14.10
C ASP A 98 -2.49 -9.43 13.55
N MET A 99 -1.78 -9.55 12.43
CA MET A 99 -1.27 -10.83 11.88
C MET A 99 -0.09 -11.43 12.67
N GLY A 100 0.37 -10.79 13.75
CA GLY A 100 1.44 -11.29 14.62
C GLY A 100 2.85 -11.07 14.08
N VAL A 101 3.05 -10.16 13.13
CA VAL A 101 4.38 -9.81 12.61
C VAL A 101 5.19 -9.11 13.71
N GLY A 102 6.34 -9.69 14.06
CA GLY A 102 7.18 -9.23 15.15
C GLY A 102 7.85 -7.89 14.91
N LYS A 103 8.48 -7.71 13.73
CA LYS A 103 9.16 -6.47 13.36
C LYS A 103 8.61 -5.93 12.04
N VAL A 104 8.30 -4.64 11.98
CA VAL A 104 7.68 -3.98 10.82
C VAL A 104 8.53 -2.79 10.38
N LEU A 105 8.98 -2.83 9.13
CA LEU A 105 9.50 -1.67 8.40
C LEU A 105 8.34 -1.04 7.63
N ALA A 106 8.03 0.20 7.92
CA ALA A 106 7.04 0.98 7.20
C ALA A 106 7.74 1.93 6.22
N ILE A 107 7.36 1.88 4.96
CA ILE A 107 7.89 2.76 3.91
C ILE A 107 6.70 3.48 3.29
N GLY A 108 6.72 4.79 3.33
CA GLY A 108 5.65 5.63 2.80
C GLY A 108 6.16 6.89 2.13
N PHE A 109 5.28 7.64 1.53
CA PHE A 109 5.58 8.96 1.01
C PHE A 109 5.34 10.04 2.08
N ASP A 110 6.14 11.11 2.03
CA ASP A 110 5.92 12.28 2.89
C ASP A 110 4.70 13.06 2.38
N ILE A 111 3.58 12.89 3.08
CA ILE A 111 2.30 13.53 2.76
C ILE A 111 2.33 15.04 3.04
N MET A 112 3.33 15.53 3.76
CA MET A 112 3.42 16.94 4.16
C MET A 112 3.93 17.85 3.03
N THR A 113 4.59 17.30 2.02
CA THR A 113 5.06 18.05 0.84
C THR A 113 3.95 18.24 -0.20
N TYR A 114 2.87 18.90 0.19
CA TYR A 114 1.82 19.27 -0.76
C TYR A 114 2.30 20.41 -1.66
N ASN A 115 2.43 20.13 -2.95
CA ASN A 115 2.60 21.16 -3.98
C ASN A 115 1.24 21.59 -4.54
N PRO A 116 0.74 22.81 -4.21
CA PRO A 116 -0.55 23.28 -4.72
C PRO A 116 -0.60 23.45 -6.25
N ASP A 117 0.57 23.52 -6.90
CA ASP A 117 0.69 23.77 -8.34
C ASP A 117 0.87 22.47 -9.16
N ALA A 118 0.81 21.30 -8.54
CA ALA A 118 0.99 20.00 -9.19
C ALA A 118 -0.13 19.63 -10.20
N GLY A 119 -0.36 20.45 -11.20
CA GLY A 119 -1.04 20.12 -12.47
C GLY A 119 -2.51 19.70 -12.46
N LEU A 120 -3.09 19.35 -11.30
CA LEU A 120 -4.49 18.95 -11.19
C LEU A 120 -5.40 20.18 -11.00
N GLY A 121 -6.35 20.38 -11.92
CA GLY A 121 -7.32 21.47 -11.84
C GLY A 121 -8.55 21.13 -10.99
N GLY A 122 -9.10 22.12 -10.31
CA GLY A 122 -10.47 22.11 -9.83
C GLY A 122 -10.82 21.03 -8.80
N LEU A 123 -11.94 20.36 -9.04
CA LEU A 123 -12.57 19.43 -8.09
C LEU A 123 -11.69 18.22 -7.72
N ILE A 124 -10.91 17.69 -8.66
CA ILE A 124 -10.05 16.52 -8.42
C ILE A 124 -8.99 16.83 -7.36
N LYS A 125 -8.35 18.01 -7.41
CA LYS A 125 -7.41 18.46 -6.38
C LYS A 125 -8.04 18.48 -4.98
N VAL A 126 -9.26 18.98 -4.91
CA VAL A 126 -9.98 19.08 -3.63
C VAL A 126 -10.30 17.70 -3.07
N ILE A 127 -10.77 16.77 -3.92
CA ILE A 127 -11.04 15.38 -3.51
C ILE A 127 -9.77 14.72 -2.98
N TRP A 128 -8.65 14.86 -3.70
CA TRP A 128 -7.38 14.26 -3.29
C TRP A 128 -6.87 14.84 -1.98
N ARG A 129 -6.90 16.16 -1.86
CA ARG A 129 -6.50 16.80 -0.61
C ARG A 129 -7.39 16.41 0.56
N ALA A 130 -8.68 16.19 0.32
CA ALA A 130 -9.57 15.68 1.34
C ALA A 130 -9.17 14.26 1.78
N LEU A 131 -8.84 13.36 0.85
CA LEU A 131 -8.34 12.02 1.18
C LEU A 131 -7.05 12.08 2.01
N ASP A 132 -6.08 12.93 1.63
CA ASP A 132 -4.87 13.16 2.41
C ASP A 132 -5.19 13.62 3.84
N VAL A 133 -6.07 14.61 3.97
CA VAL A 133 -6.49 15.14 5.29
C VAL A 133 -7.11 14.07 6.16
N TYR A 134 -7.95 13.20 5.59
CA TYR A 134 -8.58 12.11 6.34
C TYR A 134 -7.60 10.99 6.71
N SER A 135 -6.61 10.69 5.87
CA SER A 135 -5.67 9.60 6.09
C SER A 135 -4.45 9.99 6.96
N ILE A 136 -4.17 11.28 7.13
CA ILE A 136 -2.92 11.75 7.75
C ILE A 136 -2.77 11.30 9.21
N ASP A 137 -3.83 11.33 9.99
CA ASP A 137 -3.75 10.94 11.40
C ASP A 137 -3.59 9.41 11.55
N GLY A 138 -4.27 8.63 10.71
CA GLY A 138 -4.08 7.18 10.63
C GLY A 138 -2.64 6.83 10.23
N THR A 139 -2.11 7.48 9.21
CA THR A 139 -0.72 7.28 8.77
C THR A 139 0.29 7.62 9.87
N ARG A 140 0.06 8.70 10.64
CA ARG A 140 0.92 9.07 11.78
C ARG A 140 0.90 8.02 12.89
N GLU A 141 -0.27 7.49 13.21
CA GLU A 141 -0.38 6.41 14.21
C GLU A 141 0.26 5.13 13.70
N SER A 142 0.07 4.77 12.45
CA SER A 142 0.72 3.61 11.81
C SER A 142 2.24 3.70 11.88
N LYS A 143 2.83 4.87 11.59
CA LYS A 143 4.28 5.09 11.74
C LYS A 143 4.79 4.83 13.16
N LYS A 144 4.02 5.22 14.20
CA LYS A 144 4.40 4.97 15.60
C LYS A 144 4.36 3.49 15.96
N MET A 145 3.56 2.69 15.28
CA MET A 145 3.47 1.26 15.49
C MET A 145 4.55 0.46 14.75
N ALA A 146 5.24 1.05 13.79
CA ALA A 146 6.36 0.44 13.11
C ALA A 146 7.62 0.44 13.99
N ASP A 147 8.52 -0.55 13.79
CA ASP A 147 9.85 -0.55 14.43
C ASP A 147 10.79 0.45 13.75
N LEU A 148 10.57 0.68 12.46
CA LEU A 148 11.23 1.72 11.69
C LEU A 148 10.25 2.24 10.63
N ALA A 149 10.11 3.55 10.51
CA ALA A 149 9.34 4.19 9.46
C ALA A 149 10.24 5.11 8.63
N ILE A 150 10.19 4.95 7.31
CA ILE A 150 10.98 5.74 6.35
C ILE A 150 10.02 6.48 5.43
N ASP A 151 10.17 7.79 5.36
CA ASP A 151 9.41 8.65 4.47
C ASP A 151 10.25 9.00 3.24
N ILE A 152 9.72 8.66 2.07
CA ILE A 152 10.29 9.05 0.79
C ILE A 152 9.76 10.45 0.46
N LYS A 153 10.65 11.40 0.29
CA LYS A 153 10.29 12.74 -0.16
C LYS A 153 9.97 12.69 -1.64
N ASN A 154 8.81 13.19 -2.00
CA ASN A 154 8.32 13.21 -3.36
C ASN A 154 8.08 14.66 -3.82
N GLU A 155 9.17 15.45 -3.87
CA GLU A 155 9.09 16.89 -4.14
C GLU A 155 8.80 17.21 -5.62
N ASN A 156 9.17 16.31 -6.54
CA ASN A 156 9.14 16.56 -7.99
C ASN A 156 8.14 15.70 -8.77
N THR A 157 7.46 14.76 -8.13
CA THR A 157 6.58 13.84 -8.86
C THR A 157 5.27 14.50 -9.24
N GLN A 158 5.02 14.55 -10.52
CA GLN A 158 3.70 14.84 -11.07
C GLN A 158 2.93 13.53 -11.19
N LEU A 159 1.76 13.46 -10.61
CA LEU A 159 0.96 12.24 -10.42
C LEU A 159 0.66 11.45 -11.70
N PHE A 160 0.76 12.05 -12.85
CA PHE A 160 0.47 11.45 -14.16
C PHE A 160 1.58 11.65 -15.18
N SER A 161 2.76 12.12 -14.76
CA SER A 161 3.90 12.24 -15.66
C SER A 161 4.74 10.97 -15.59
N MET A 162 4.94 10.34 -16.74
CA MET A 162 5.89 9.24 -16.87
C MET A 162 7.34 9.75 -16.96
N ASP A 163 7.54 11.05 -17.12
CA ASP A 163 8.86 11.65 -17.33
C ASP A 163 9.73 11.64 -16.05
N SER A 164 9.11 11.51 -14.87
CA SER A 164 9.81 11.49 -13.57
C SER A 164 9.92 10.11 -12.93
N VAL A 165 9.59 9.03 -13.63
CA VAL A 165 9.58 7.67 -13.05
C VAL A 165 10.97 7.25 -12.58
N ASP A 166 11.99 7.44 -13.41
CA ASP A 166 13.37 7.06 -13.06
C ASP A 166 13.90 7.88 -11.88
N GLU A 167 13.57 9.18 -11.81
CA GLU A 167 13.92 10.06 -10.69
C GLU A 167 13.24 9.59 -9.39
N THR A 168 11.95 9.25 -9.45
CA THR A 168 11.20 8.74 -8.28
C THR A 168 11.75 7.41 -7.78
N ILE A 169 12.13 6.50 -8.71
CA ILE A 169 12.80 5.24 -8.34
C ILE A 169 14.12 5.53 -7.62
N GLN A 170 14.91 6.49 -8.12
CA GLN A 170 16.18 6.86 -7.52
C GLN A 170 15.98 7.51 -6.14
N GLU A 171 15.00 8.39 -5.96
CA GLU A 171 14.63 8.99 -4.67
C GLU A 171 14.29 7.90 -3.63
N GLY A 172 13.51 6.89 -4.04
CA GLY A 172 13.18 5.75 -3.19
C GLY A 172 14.42 4.94 -2.79
N TYR A 173 15.30 4.64 -3.76
CA TYR A 173 16.56 3.95 -3.51
C TYR A 173 17.46 4.72 -2.54
N ASP A 174 17.64 6.02 -2.77
CA ASP A 174 18.50 6.88 -1.95
C ASP A 174 17.96 7.02 -0.52
N ALA A 175 16.63 7.13 -0.36
CA ALA A 175 16.00 7.16 0.95
C ALA A 175 16.27 5.88 1.74
N ILE A 176 16.14 4.70 1.13
CA ILE A 176 16.42 3.42 1.78
C ILE A 176 17.92 3.29 2.09
N MET A 177 18.79 3.68 1.17
CA MET A 177 20.24 3.62 1.38
C MET A 177 20.71 4.56 2.48
N ALA A 178 20.10 5.72 2.64
CA ALA A 178 20.38 6.65 3.75
C ALA A 178 20.06 6.06 5.13
N HIS A 179 19.08 5.15 5.19
CA HIS A 179 18.66 4.48 6.44
C HIS A 179 19.21 3.06 6.59
N LYS A 180 20.16 2.66 5.74
CA LYS A 180 20.69 1.29 5.71
C LYS A 180 21.17 0.79 7.07
N ASP A 181 21.92 1.61 7.79
CA ASP A 181 22.49 1.21 9.09
C ASP A 181 21.38 1.04 10.15
N GLU A 182 20.35 1.87 10.11
CA GLU A 182 19.18 1.75 10.99
C GLU A 182 18.38 0.48 10.67
N ILE A 183 18.17 0.19 9.39
CA ILE A 183 17.52 -1.05 8.94
C ILE A 183 18.29 -2.27 9.43
N LEU A 184 19.61 -2.29 9.23
CA LEU A 184 20.45 -3.39 9.68
C LEU A 184 20.44 -3.54 11.20
N LYS A 185 20.42 -2.44 11.94
CA LYS A 185 20.32 -2.45 13.40
C LYS A 185 19.00 -3.04 13.89
N VAL A 186 17.88 -2.66 13.26
CA VAL A 186 16.54 -3.12 13.66
C VAL A 186 16.27 -4.55 13.21
N PHE A 187 16.67 -4.92 12.00
CA PHE A 187 16.30 -6.18 11.33
C PHE A 187 17.45 -7.17 11.19
N GLY A 188 18.72 -6.73 11.30
CA GLY A 188 19.91 -7.57 11.07
C GLY A 188 20.30 -8.51 12.21
N GLU A 189 19.76 -8.35 13.42
CA GLU A 189 20.21 -9.07 14.62
C GLU A 189 19.61 -10.47 14.82
N GLN A 190 18.93 -11.06 13.83
CA GLN A 190 18.32 -12.40 14.01
C GLN A 190 19.22 -13.59 13.63
N ASN A 191 20.49 -13.39 13.26
CA ASN A 191 21.39 -14.50 12.87
C ASN A 191 22.50 -14.83 13.89
N SER A 192 22.38 -14.41 15.15
CA SER A 192 23.44 -14.65 16.17
C SER A 192 23.00 -15.45 17.39
N ALA A 193 21.87 -16.18 17.30
CA ALA A 193 21.39 -17.04 18.39
C ALA A 193 20.89 -18.38 17.85
N GLU A 194 21.85 -19.26 17.45
CA GLU A 194 21.81 -20.71 17.52
C GLU A 194 23.20 -21.27 17.77
#